data_23e8bd0403a2ebc2609f232fe4316d92
#
_entry.id   23e8bd0403a2ebc2609f232fe4316d92
#
_cell.length_a   1.000
_cell.length_b   1.000
_cell.length_c   1.000
_cell.angle_alpha   90.00
_cell.angle_beta   90.00
_cell.angle_gamma   90.00
#
_symmetry.space_group_name_H-M   'P 1'
#
loop_
_entity.id
_entity.type
_entity.pdbx_description
1 polymer ?
#
loop_
_entity_poly.entity_id
_entity_poly.type
_entity_poly.pdbx_seq_one_letter_code
_entity_poly.pdbx_strand_id
1 'polypeptide(L)'
;PVPAFTKADAEGAADQDGYAAHKNYAERQASVEQQDSAAQEQTSGAEANAEVAPAERPGRARTGAARRRHRNAEPKEAAQEGEKTQENAHANNQERPSRDRRQNNQRNKNRKQGQASEPSLSKEALQEMKLSELRAKATELGIEYAGVHKSDLIELVYAASAAAEGFKTVEGILQISNEGYGWIRTGNYMEGDDDAFVHQQIIRNLGLRPGDSVLGMVGPARVNSKYPPLLKVTQVNGGEVEGLKDRPRFKDLTPIFPNQPLTMEHGKDSITGRAIDLVAPIGKGQRGLIVSPPKAGKTTILKRICQSITTNNPEVHLFCLLVDERPEEVTDMERSIKGTVVASTFDMPAENHTVVSELVIERAKRLVEMGQDVVVILDSITRLARAYNLAIPASGRILSGGVDSAALYPPKKFLGAARNIENGGSLTIIASALVDTGSKMDEVIFEEFKGTGNM
;
A
#
# COMPACT_ATOMS: atom_id res chain seq x y z
N PRO A 1 -31.25 -0.15 -44.52
CA PRO A 1 -30.68 0.94 -45.24
C PRO A 1 -30.37 2.06 -44.30
N VAL A 2 -29.10 2.30 -44.12
CA VAL A 2 -28.51 3.38 -43.28
C VAL A 2 -28.33 4.56 -44.26
N PRO A 3 -28.74 5.78 -43.94
CA PRO A 3 -28.46 6.92 -44.79
C PRO A 3 -26.99 7.38 -44.60
N ALA A 4 -26.38 7.66 -45.76
CA ALA A 4 -25.01 8.22 -45.85
C ALA A 4 -25.01 9.69 -45.43
N PHE A 5 -24.08 10.04 -44.52
CA PHE A 5 -23.76 11.44 -44.19
C PHE A 5 -22.84 12.02 -45.25
N THR A 6 -23.24 13.13 -45.84
CA THR A 6 -22.46 13.93 -46.78
C THR A 6 -21.60 14.95 -46.07
N LYS A 7 -20.42 15.17 -46.61
CA LYS A 7 -19.32 16.04 -46.20
C LYS A 7 -19.63 17.54 -46.47
N ALA A 8 -20.51 18.16 -45.67
CA ALA A 8 -20.81 19.58 -45.91
C ALA A 8 -21.32 20.37 -44.67
N ASP A 9 -21.00 19.94 -43.42
CA ASP A 9 -21.37 20.75 -42.23
C ASP A 9 -20.27 20.76 -41.18
N ALA A 10 -19.06 21.11 -41.55
CA ALA A 10 -17.92 21.33 -40.61
C ALA A 10 -17.09 22.52 -41.00
N GLU A 11 -17.72 23.68 -41.17
CA GLU A 11 -17.03 25.00 -41.15
C GLU A 11 -17.90 26.03 -40.44
N GLY A 12 -17.48 26.41 -39.23
CA GLY A 12 -18.06 27.59 -38.55
C GLY A 12 -18.18 27.43 -37.05
N ALA A 13 -17.06 27.52 -36.30
CA ALA A 13 -16.91 28.20 -35.02
C ALA A 13 -15.46 28.01 -34.52
N ALA A 14 -14.56 28.84 -35.01
CA ALA A 14 -13.21 28.97 -34.45
C ALA A 14 -13.31 29.87 -33.21
N ASP A 15 -13.07 29.24 -32.06
CA ASP A 15 -13.04 29.87 -30.74
C ASP A 15 -11.86 30.84 -30.65
N GLN A 16 -12.14 32.14 -30.64
CA GLN A 16 -11.13 33.21 -30.50
C GLN A 16 -10.51 33.30 -29.08
N ASP A 17 -11.10 32.64 -28.09
CA ASP A 17 -10.62 32.68 -26.71
C ASP A 17 -9.46 31.71 -26.43
N GLY A 18 -9.27 30.65 -27.18
CA GLY A 18 -8.13 29.75 -27.09
C GLY A 18 -6.78 30.32 -27.53
N TYR A 19 -6.81 31.27 -28.48
CA TYR A 19 -5.60 31.89 -29.02
C TYR A 19 -4.99 32.94 -28.11
N ALA A 20 -5.82 33.66 -27.32
CA ALA A 20 -5.38 34.64 -26.34
C ALA A 20 -4.73 34.01 -25.10
N ALA A 21 -5.21 32.86 -24.68
CA ALA A 21 -4.64 32.13 -23.55
C ALA A 21 -3.24 31.55 -23.85
N HIS A 22 -3.02 31.03 -25.05
CA HIS A 22 -1.73 30.49 -25.46
C HIS A 22 -0.66 31.61 -25.62
N LYS A 23 -1.04 32.80 -26.06
CA LYS A 23 -0.10 33.90 -26.21
C LYS A 23 0.37 34.46 -24.87
N ASN A 24 -0.54 34.56 -23.90
CA ASN A 24 -0.21 34.98 -22.52
C ASN A 24 0.66 33.98 -21.75
N TYR A 25 0.58 32.68 -22.08
CA TYR A 25 1.44 31.64 -21.49
C TYR A 25 2.86 31.68 -22.03
N ALA A 26 3.02 31.88 -23.34
CA ALA A 26 4.32 32.02 -23.99
C ALA A 26 5.09 33.26 -23.54
N GLU A 27 4.38 34.41 -23.38
CA GLU A 27 4.98 35.65 -22.89
C GLU A 27 5.41 35.60 -21.42
N ARG A 28 4.73 34.78 -20.58
CA ARG A 28 5.15 34.54 -19.19
C ARG A 28 6.38 33.63 -19.11
N GLN A 29 6.53 32.65 -19.98
CA GLN A 29 7.74 31.82 -20.02
C GLN A 29 8.97 32.59 -20.48
N ALA A 30 8.85 33.44 -21.47
CA ALA A 30 9.95 34.27 -21.93
C ALA A 30 10.45 35.28 -20.88
N SER A 31 9.56 35.77 -19.99
CA SER A 31 9.94 36.68 -18.90
C SER A 31 10.62 35.96 -17.72
N VAL A 32 10.34 34.66 -17.49
CA VAL A 32 11.01 33.86 -16.46
C VAL A 32 12.42 33.48 -16.93
N GLU A 33 12.61 33.11 -18.19
CA GLU A 33 13.93 32.79 -18.73
C GLU A 33 14.87 34.01 -18.79
N GLN A 34 14.35 35.22 -18.94
CA GLN A 34 15.15 36.44 -18.84
C GLN A 34 15.54 36.83 -17.41
N GLN A 35 14.77 36.44 -16.42
CA GLN A 35 15.12 36.65 -15.01
C GLN A 35 16.18 35.66 -14.51
N ASP A 36 16.13 34.40 -14.96
CA ASP A 36 17.12 33.39 -14.60
C ASP A 36 18.49 33.62 -15.26
N SER A 37 18.55 34.16 -16.47
CA SER A 37 19.81 34.54 -17.12
C SER A 37 20.47 35.77 -16.46
N ALA A 38 19.69 36.73 -15.97
CA ALA A 38 20.20 37.90 -15.24
C ALA A 38 20.72 37.55 -13.83
N ALA A 39 20.20 36.48 -13.22
CA ALA A 39 20.69 35.98 -11.93
C ALA A 39 21.99 35.16 -12.05
N GLN A 40 22.22 34.51 -13.18
CA GLN A 40 23.47 33.78 -13.44
C GLN A 40 24.67 34.68 -13.81
N GLU A 41 24.45 35.85 -14.41
CA GLU A 41 25.51 36.82 -14.64
C GLU A 41 25.98 37.58 -13.40
N GLN A 42 25.19 37.64 -12.33
CA GLN A 42 25.59 38.29 -11.08
C GLN A 42 26.40 37.37 -10.12
N THR A 43 26.43 36.06 -10.35
CA THR A 43 27.19 35.09 -9.54
C THR A 43 28.56 34.75 -10.10
N SER A 44 28.88 35.12 -11.36
CA SER A 44 30.19 34.86 -12.01
C SER A 44 31.21 36.00 -11.83
N GLY A 45 30.90 37.09 -11.15
CA GLY A 45 31.76 38.26 -10.97
C GLY A 45 32.49 38.37 -9.62
N ALA A 46 32.34 37.40 -8.71
CA ALA A 46 32.85 37.51 -7.33
C ALA A 46 33.99 36.54 -6.93
N GLU A 47 34.53 35.77 -7.88
CA GLU A 47 35.67 34.87 -7.62
C GLU A 47 36.88 35.16 -8.52
N ALA A 48 37.48 36.31 -8.31
CA ALA A 48 38.82 36.58 -8.78
C ALA A 48 39.50 37.65 -7.93
N ASN A 49 40.12 37.22 -6.83
CA ASN A 49 41.32 37.85 -6.25
C ASN A 49 41.52 37.36 -4.80
N ALA A 50 42.36 36.37 -4.61
CA ALA A 50 43.22 36.22 -3.44
C ALA A 50 44.41 35.30 -3.82
N GLU A 51 45.50 35.94 -4.08
CA GLU A 51 46.80 35.37 -4.39
C GLU A 51 47.54 34.84 -3.15
N VAL A 52 48.05 33.65 -3.29
CA VAL A 52 49.25 32.99 -2.77
C VAL A 52 50.16 33.70 -1.83
N ALA A 53 50.56 33.04 -0.70
CA ALA A 53 51.98 32.78 -0.35
C ALA A 53 52.07 31.80 0.85
N PRO A 54 53.23 31.07 0.96
CA PRO A 54 53.32 29.77 1.61
C PRO A 54 54.20 29.76 2.88
N ALA A 55 54.40 28.53 3.39
CA ALA A 55 55.38 28.08 4.41
C ALA A 55 54.95 28.19 5.85
N GLU A 56 55.18 27.28 6.73
CA GLU A 56 56.30 26.39 7.03
C GLU A 56 55.89 25.37 8.11
N ARG A 57 56.35 24.13 8.01
CA ARG A 57 56.52 23.23 9.16
C ARG A 57 57.86 23.52 9.85
N PRO A 58 58.02 23.29 11.15
CA PRO A 58 58.55 22.07 11.76
C PRO A 58 57.95 21.76 13.12
N GLY A 59 58.04 20.64 13.76
CA GLY A 59 58.99 19.63 13.98
C GLY A 59 58.68 18.88 15.28
N ARG A 60 58.86 17.60 15.28
CA ARG A 60 59.11 16.59 16.31
C ARG A 60 59.46 16.99 17.76
N ALA A 61 58.89 16.25 18.74
CA ALA A 61 59.55 15.47 19.82
C ALA A 61 58.47 14.80 20.66
N ARG A 62 58.36 13.51 20.75
CA ARG A 62 59.00 12.42 21.51
C ARG A 62 59.04 12.61 23.04
N THR A 63 58.53 11.61 23.68
CA THR A 63 58.83 10.87 24.96
C THR A 63 57.59 10.84 25.83
N GLY A 64 57.15 9.77 26.49
CA GLY A 64 57.64 8.46 26.70
C GLY A 64 56.95 7.84 27.93
N ALA A 65 56.67 6.57 27.86
CA ALA A 65 56.67 5.58 28.93
C ALA A 65 55.90 5.87 30.24
N ALA A 66 55.24 5.00 30.90
CA ALA A 66 55.26 3.57 31.07
C ALA A 66 54.19 3.11 32.07
N ARG A 67 53.66 1.89 31.85
CA ARG A 67 53.52 0.81 32.86
C ARG A 67 52.62 1.06 34.07
N ARG A 68 51.76 0.21 34.52
CA ARG A 68 51.67 -1.25 34.71
C ARG A 68 50.34 -1.59 35.37
N ARG A 69 49.63 -2.65 34.89
CA ARG A 69 49.42 -3.93 35.57
C ARG A 69 48.56 -3.97 36.83
N HIS A 70 47.55 -4.71 36.84
CA HIS A 70 47.19 -6.07 37.33
C HIS A 70 45.78 -6.01 37.94
N ARG A 71 44.90 -6.84 37.72
CA ARG A 71 44.67 -8.29 37.81
C ARG A 71 43.39 -8.56 38.61
N ASN A 72 42.52 -9.30 38.02
CA ASN A 72 41.73 -10.45 38.52
C ASN A 72 41.02 -10.36 39.89
N ALA A 73 39.71 -10.65 39.93
CA ALA A 73 39.20 -12.00 40.25
C ALA A 73 37.72 -11.93 40.66
N GLU A 74 36.93 -12.77 40.03
CA GLU A 74 35.72 -13.40 40.62
C GLU A 74 36.16 -14.42 41.69
N PRO A 75 35.23 -15.19 42.32
CA PRO A 75 33.80 -15.05 42.67
C PRO A 75 33.48 -15.45 44.14
N LYS A 76 32.20 -15.57 44.50
CA LYS A 76 31.49 -16.58 45.33
C LYS A 76 30.47 -16.00 46.31
N GLU A 77 29.24 -16.41 46.12
CA GLU A 77 28.36 -17.33 46.87
C GLU A 77 28.10 -17.09 48.37
N ALA A 78 26.81 -17.27 48.63
CA ALA A 78 26.11 -17.87 49.77
C ALA A 78 25.45 -16.88 50.75
N ALA A 79 24.09 -16.85 50.73
CA ALA A 79 23.15 -17.71 51.46
C ALA A 79 22.80 -17.21 52.89
N GLN A 80 21.48 -17.29 53.11
CA GLN A 80 20.74 -17.57 54.39
C GLN A 80 20.25 -16.38 55.24
N GLU A 81 18.90 -16.27 55.23
CA GLU A 81 17.94 -16.62 56.32
C GLU A 81 17.88 -15.69 57.55
N GLY A 82 16.63 -15.42 57.89
CA GLY A 82 16.17 -15.04 59.25
C GLY A 82 15.12 -13.96 59.26
N GLU A 83 13.91 -14.26 59.16
CA GLU A 83 12.78 -14.49 60.09
C GLU A 83 12.57 -13.45 61.23
N LYS A 84 11.22 -13.07 61.32
CA LYS A 84 10.45 -12.64 62.53
C LYS A 84 10.65 -11.19 63.00
N THR A 85 9.69 -10.50 63.46
CA THR A 85 8.31 -10.64 63.95
C THR A 85 7.72 -9.27 64.26
N GLN A 86 6.38 -9.12 64.07
CA GLN A 86 5.40 -8.45 64.93
C GLN A 86 5.74 -7.13 65.63
N GLU A 87 4.93 -6.15 65.82
CA GLU A 87 3.52 -6.02 66.19
C GLU A 87 3.08 -4.55 66.30
N ASN A 88 1.75 -4.32 66.05
CA ASN A 88 0.85 -3.39 66.74
C ASN A 88 0.97 -1.87 66.55
N ALA A 89 -0.04 -1.31 66.05
CA ALA A 89 -1.37 -0.89 66.45
C ALA A 89 -1.48 0.62 66.73
N HIS A 90 -2.34 1.33 66.13
CA HIS A 90 -3.51 1.95 66.70
C HIS A 90 -4.27 2.86 65.73
N ALA A 91 -5.57 2.69 65.79
CA ALA A 91 -6.65 3.37 65.13
C ALA A 91 -6.62 4.90 65.22
N ASN A 92 -7.14 5.54 64.20
CA ASN A 92 -8.06 6.65 64.42
C ASN A 92 -9.08 6.75 63.30
N ASN A 93 -10.32 6.58 63.71
CA ASN A 93 -11.57 6.59 62.99
C ASN A 93 -12.00 8.06 62.87
N GLN A 94 -12.20 8.56 61.66
CA GLN A 94 -13.13 9.70 61.45
C GLN A 94 -13.89 9.54 60.15
N GLU A 95 -15.16 9.34 60.33
CA GLU A 95 -16.22 9.32 59.34
C GLU A 95 -16.26 10.61 58.48
N ARG A 96 -16.41 10.46 57.19
CA ARG A 96 -16.95 11.49 56.29
C ARG A 96 -18.05 10.87 55.41
N PRO A 97 -19.17 11.58 55.14
CA PRO A 97 -20.40 10.99 54.72
C PRO A 97 -20.46 10.75 53.21
N SER A 98 -21.09 9.64 52.89
CA SER A 98 -21.49 9.17 51.57
C SER A 98 -22.45 10.14 50.87
N ARG A 99 -21.96 10.97 49.92
CA ARG A 99 -22.81 11.76 49.02
C ARG A 99 -22.51 11.65 47.52
N ASP A 100 -21.55 10.85 47.11
CA ASP A 100 -21.12 10.81 45.68
C ASP A 100 -21.46 9.52 44.91
N ARG A 101 -22.24 8.59 45.51
CA ARG A 101 -22.59 7.35 44.78
C ARG A 101 -23.82 7.47 43.87
N ARG A 102 -24.61 8.54 43.95
CA ARG A 102 -25.80 8.72 43.08
C ARG A 102 -25.55 9.46 41.76
N GLN A 103 -24.53 10.29 41.68
CA GLN A 103 -24.20 11.00 40.40
C GLN A 103 -23.39 10.15 39.43
N ASN A 104 -22.61 9.17 39.92
CA ASN A 104 -21.83 8.30 39.05
C ASN A 104 -22.66 7.21 38.33
N ASN A 105 -23.84 6.87 38.89
CA ASN A 105 -24.76 5.93 38.25
C ASN A 105 -25.62 6.58 37.15
N GLN A 106 -25.83 7.89 37.17
CA GLN A 106 -26.50 8.60 36.08
C GLN A 106 -25.54 8.91 34.93
N ARG A 107 -24.26 9.19 35.17
CA ARG A 107 -23.26 9.32 34.14
C ARG A 107 -22.98 8.00 33.43
N ASN A 108 -23.05 6.86 34.12
CA ASN A 108 -22.90 5.53 33.49
C ASN A 108 -24.17 5.07 32.76
N LYS A 109 -25.38 5.56 33.12
CA LYS A 109 -26.60 5.30 32.34
C LYS A 109 -26.66 6.12 31.05
N ASN A 110 -26.15 7.36 31.04
CA ASN A 110 -26.08 8.17 29.81
C ASN A 110 -24.91 7.76 28.89
N ARG A 111 -23.92 6.98 29.38
CA ARG A 111 -22.89 6.35 28.53
C ARG A 111 -23.38 5.04 27.90
N LYS A 112 -24.53 4.50 28.31
CA LYS A 112 -25.16 3.31 27.71
C LYS A 112 -26.31 3.62 26.76
N GLN A 113 -26.62 4.87 26.47
CA GLN A 113 -27.35 5.27 25.26
C GLN A 113 -26.31 5.40 24.13
N GLY A 114 -25.66 4.27 23.89
CA GLY A 114 -24.65 4.09 22.90
C GLY A 114 -25.24 3.48 21.66
N GLN A 115 -24.80 3.94 20.63
CA GLN A 115 -24.78 3.43 19.26
C GLN A 115 -25.19 1.96 19.18
N ALA A 116 -26.27 1.69 18.44
CA ALA A 116 -26.61 0.36 18.01
C ALA A 116 -25.36 -0.28 17.36
N SER A 117 -24.90 -1.37 17.94
CA SER A 117 -23.79 -2.16 17.40
C SER A 117 -24.24 -3.04 16.24
N GLU A 118 -25.53 -3.14 16.02
CA GLU A 118 -26.19 -3.94 14.99
C GLU A 118 -27.45 -3.24 14.51
N PRO A 119 -27.90 -3.47 13.26
CA PRO A 119 -29.18 -2.99 12.77
C PRO A 119 -30.33 -3.46 13.66
N SER A 120 -31.38 -2.66 13.74
CA SER A 120 -32.56 -2.97 14.57
C SER A 120 -33.29 -4.25 14.15
N LEU A 121 -33.20 -4.59 12.86
CA LEU A 121 -33.71 -5.82 12.25
C LEU A 121 -32.58 -6.81 12.03
N SER A 122 -32.60 -7.95 12.71
CA SER A 122 -31.64 -9.04 12.45
C SER A 122 -32.10 -9.93 11.30
N LYS A 123 -31.16 -10.63 10.64
CA LYS A 123 -31.48 -11.59 9.57
C LYS A 123 -32.35 -12.74 10.09
N GLU A 124 -32.11 -13.19 11.31
CA GLU A 124 -32.86 -14.24 11.98
C GLU A 124 -34.34 -13.82 12.17
N ALA A 125 -34.56 -12.60 12.64
CA ALA A 125 -35.92 -12.05 12.80
C ALA A 125 -36.65 -11.94 11.43
N LEU A 126 -35.95 -11.59 10.38
CA LEU A 126 -36.51 -11.55 9.00
C LEU A 126 -36.80 -12.95 8.45
N GLN A 127 -36.03 -13.97 8.80
CA GLN A 127 -36.27 -15.37 8.38
C GLN A 127 -37.56 -15.94 9.01
N GLU A 128 -37.86 -15.56 10.26
CA GLU A 128 -39.05 -15.96 10.97
C GLU A 128 -40.33 -15.28 10.46
N MET A 129 -40.19 -14.13 9.77
CA MET A 129 -41.33 -13.39 9.23
C MET A 129 -42.02 -14.12 8.08
N LYS A 130 -43.35 -13.93 8.01
CA LYS A 130 -44.16 -14.41 6.89
C LYS A 130 -43.84 -13.59 5.62
N LEU A 131 -44.01 -14.23 4.45
CA LEU A 131 -43.73 -13.59 3.15
C LEU A 131 -44.54 -12.30 2.94
N SER A 132 -45.78 -12.25 3.48
CA SER A 132 -46.66 -11.07 3.43
C SER A 132 -46.07 -9.88 4.22
N GLU A 133 -45.48 -10.16 5.39
CA GLU A 133 -44.89 -9.15 6.25
C GLU A 133 -43.57 -8.62 5.65
N LEU A 134 -42.75 -9.53 5.04
CA LEU A 134 -41.55 -9.16 4.33
C LEU A 134 -41.85 -8.26 3.13
N ARG A 135 -42.92 -8.56 2.36
CA ARG A 135 -43.36 -7.73 1.22
C ARG A 135 -43.87 -6.36 1.67
N ALA A 136 -44.61 -6.30 2.79
CA ALA A 136 -45.05 -5.02 3.37
C ALA A 136 -43.86 -4.15 3.74
N LYS A 137 -42.83 -4.73 4.41
CA LYS A 137 -41.57 -4.01 4.72
C LYS A 137 -40.78 -3.61 3.51
N ALA A 138 -40.73 -4.45 2.48
CA ALA A 138 -40.07 -4.12 1.21
C ALA A 138 -40.75 -2.91 0.54
N THR A 139 -42.09 -2.84 0.57
CA THR A 139 -42.85 -1.69 0.06
C THR A 139 -42.58 -0.43 0.87
N GLU A 140 -42.49 -0.52 2.21
CA GLU A 140 -42.17 0.59 3.11
C GLU A 140 -40.76 1.15 2.81
N LEU A 141 -39.81 0.29 2.50
CA LEU A 141 -38.43 0.64 2.15
C LEU A 141 -38.21 0.98 0.66
N GLY A 142 -39.27 0.96 -0.16
CA GLY A 142 -39.21 1.30 -1.57
C GLY A 142 -38.50 0.26 -2.46
N ILE A 143 -38.48 -1.01 -2.03
CA ILE A 143 -37.80 -2.09 -2.74
C ILE A 143 -38.77 -2.76 -3.73
N GLU A 144 -38.36 -2.90 -4.99
CA GLU A 144 -39.07 -3.73 -5.95
C GLU A 144 -38.81 -5.22 -5.67
N TYR A 145 -39.88 -5.99 -5.45
CA TYR A 145 -39.81 -7.42 -5.07
C TYR A 145 -40.54 -8.36 -6.03
N ALA A 146 -40.96 -7.87 -7.19
CA ALA A 146 -41.69 -8.69 -8.17
C ALA A 146 -40.80 -9.82 -8.70
N GLY A 147 -41.17 -11.06 -8.44
CA GLY A 147 -40.43 -12.26 -8.90
C GLY A 147 -39.23 -12.66 -8.02
N VAL A 148 -39.00 -11.99 -6.88
CA VAL A 148 -37.89 -12.29 -5.96
C VAL A 148 -38.23 -13.44 -5.03
N HIS A 149 -37.31 -14.40 -4.84
CA HIS A 149 -37.48 -15.49 -3.88
C HIS A 149 -37.39 -14.98 -2.42
N LYS A 150 -37.97 -15.72 -1.47
CA LYS A 150 -38.01 -15.32 -0.05
C LYS A 150 -36.60 -15.06 0.52
N SER A 151 -35.62 -15.88 0.15
CA SER A 151 -34.21 -15.72 0.58
C SER A 151 -33.64 -14.38 0.13
N ASP A 152 -33.81 -14.04 -1.12
CA ASP A 152 -33.26 -12.84 -1.73
C ASP A 152 -34.00 -11.58 -1.22
N LEU A 153 -35.33 -11.72 -0.97
CA LEU A 153 -36.12 -10.66 -0.38
C LEU A 153 -35.66 -10.34 1.06
N ILE A 154 -35.29 -11.34 1.85
CA ILE A 154 -34.73 -11.15 3.18
C ILE A 154 -33.42 -10.35 3.12
N GLU A 155 -32.53 -10.70 2.20
CA GLU A 155 -31.26 -9.98 2.01
C GLU A 155 -31.49 -8.52 1.59
N LEU A 156 -32.41 -8.29 0.65
CA LEU A 156 -32.74 -6.94 0.18
C LEU A 156 -33.37 -6.07 1.29
N VAL A 157 -34.35 -6.63 2.04
CA VAL A 157 -34.98 -5.91 3.15
C VAL A 157 -33.98 -5.63 4.27
N TYR A 158 -33.11 -6.60 4.59
CA TYR A 158 -32.05 -6.41 5.57
C TYR A 158 -31.09 -5.30 5.17
N ALA A 159 -30.59 -5.34 3.92
CA ALA A 159 -29.67 -4.34 3.39
C ALA A 159 -30.27 -2.94 3.38
N ALA A 160 -31.51 -2.79 2.94
CA ALA A 160 -32.20 -1.50 2.87
C ALA A 160 -32.55 -0.95 4.26
N SER A 161 -32.99 -1.81 5.19
CA SER A 161 -33.24 -1.43 6.59
C SER A 161 -31.96 -0.96 7.28
N ALA A 162 -30.87 -1.72 7.12
CA ALA A 162 -29.58 -1.34 7.65
C ALA A 162 -29.09 -0.01 7.05
N ALA A 163 -29.25 0.18 5.73
CA ALA A 163 -28.88 1.43 5.06
C ALA A 163 -29.69 2.63 5.57
N ALA A 164 -30.99 2.47 5.82
CA ALA A 164 -31.84 3.51 6.41
C ALA A 164 -31.38 3.93 7.82
N GLU A 165 -30.78 3.00 8.58
CA GLU A 165 -30.17 3.26 9.90
C GLU A 165 -28.73 3.77 9.81
N GLY A 166 -28.18 3.94 8.60
CA GLY A 166 -26.83 4.42 8.35
C GLY A 166 -25.73 3.36 8.38
N PHE A 167 -26.10 2.07 8.39
CA PHE A 167 -25.15 0.97 8.20
C PHE A 167 -24.89 0.76 6.72
N LYS A 168 -23.63 0.51 6.36
CA LYS A 168 -23.22 0.20 4.97
C LYS A 168 -22.37 -1.05 4.94
N THR A 169 -22.43 -1.79 3.85
CA THR A 169 -21.48 -2.86 3.56
C THR A 169 -20.29 -2.24 2.84
N VAL A 170 -19.09 -2.57 3.29
CA VAL A 170 -17.83 -2.08 2.73
C VAL A 170 -16.94 -3.27 2.39
N GLU A 171 -16.35 -3.22 1.20
CA GLU A 171 -15.31 -4.15 0.76
C GLU A 171 -14.06 -3.37 0.39
N GLY A 172 -12.91 -3.86 0.81
CA GLY A 172 -11.63 -3.24 0.48
C GLY A 172 -10.44 -3.95 1.11
N ILE A 173 -9.27 -3.37 0.93
CA ILE A 173 -8.01 -3.93 1.39
C ILE A 173 -7.61 -3.35 2.74
N LEU A 174 -7.30 -4.23 3.69
CA LEU A 174 -6.94 -3.84 5.05
C LEU A 174 -5.49 -3.31 5.10
N GLN A 175 -5.37 -2.05 5.46
CA GLN A 175 -4.12 -1.42 5.86
C GLN A 175 -4.07 -1.33 7.38
N ILE A 176 -2.95 -1.72 8.00
CA ILE A 176 -2.76 -1.68 9.45
C ILE A 176 -1.66 -0.68 9.81
N SER A 177 -1.96 0.21 10.76
CA SER A 177 -1.01 1.16 11.33
C SER A 177 -0.03 0.48 12.30
N ASN A 178 1.11 1.11 12.55
CA ASN A 178 2.07 0.69 13.58
C ASN A 178 1.46 0.65 15.00
N GLU A 179 0.39 1.40 15.25
CA GLU A 179 -0.35 1.41 16.52
C GLU A 179 -1.34 0.23 16.65
N GLY A 180 -1.52 -0.55 15.58
CA GLY A 180 -2.30 -1.79 15.55
C GLY A 180 -3.79 -1.64 15.22
N TYR A 181 -4.30 -0.44 14.97
CA TYR A 181 -5.58 -0.22 14.30
C TYR A 181 -5.39 -0.16 12.79
N GLY A 182 -6.47 -0.12 12.02
CA GLY A 182 -6.36 -0.11 10.57
C GLY A 182 -7.50 0.57 9.86
N TRP A 183 -7.44 0.54 8.53
CA TRP A 183 -8.47 1.03 7.63
C TRP A 183 -8.71 0.01 6.52
N ILE A 184 -9.96 -0.11 6.12
CA ILE A 184 -10.32 -0.79 4.86
C ILE A 184 -10.25 0.26 3.77
N ARG A 185 -9.30 0.10 2.84
CA ARG A 185 -9.14 0.95 1.67
C ARG A 185 -10.07 0.49 0.57
N THR A 186 -11.07 1.28 0.25
CA THR A 186 -12.11 0.94 -0.74
C THR A 186 -11.75 1.36 -2.16
N GLY A 187 -10.90 2.38 -2.30
CA GLY A 187 -10.37 2.87 -3.57
C GLY A 187 -8.95 2.35 -3.79
N ASN A 188 -8.52 2.22 -4.98
CA ASN A 188 -7.20 1.91 -5.54
C ASN A 188 -5.98 1.89 -4.56
N TYR A 189 -6.09 1.21 -3.41
CA TYR A 189 -5.05 1.04 -2.37
C TYR A 189 -4.60 2.34 -1.67
N MET A 190 -5.27 3.45 -1.94
CA MET A 190 -5.01 4.75 -1.31
C MET A 190 -6.15 5.17 -0.38
N GLU A 191 -5.91 6.24 0.35
CA GLU A 191 -6.91 6.86 1.21
C GLU A 191 -8.07 7.42 0.37
N GLY A 192 -9.31 7.04 0.74
CA GLY A 192 -10.54 7.47 0.10
C GLY A 192 -11.61 7.88 1.11
N ASP A 193 -12.64 8.56 0.63
CA ASP A 193 -13.73 9.06 1.50
C ASP A 193 -14.63 7.95 2.02
N ASP A 194 -14.75 6.83 1.28
CA ASP A 194 -15.56 5.67 1.66
C ASP A 194 -14.80 4.62 2.50
N ASP A 195 -13.59 4.94 2.93
CA ASP A 195 -12.80 4.05 3.77
C ASP A 195 -13.48 3.79 5.12
N ALA A 196 -13.17 2.64 5.74
CA ALA A 196 -13.70 2.27 7.03
C ALA A 196 -12.60 2.08 8.07
N PHE A 197 -12.85 2.56 9.29
CA PHE A 197 -11.92 2.39 10.41
C PHE A 197 -12.07 1.01 11.05
N VAL A 198 -10.94 0.32 11.27
CA VAL A 198 -10.90 -1.01 11.88
C VAL A 198 -10.21 -0.95 13.24
N HIS A 199 -10.96 -1.27 14.28
CA HIS A 199 -10.46 -1.25 15.64
C HIS A 199 -9.44 -2.39 15.88
N GLN A 200 -8.37 -2.12 16.63
CA GLN A 200 -7.32 -3.09 16.97
C GLN A 200 -7.86 -4.42 17.52
N GLN A 201 -8.94 -4.36 18.29
CA GLN A 201 -9.55 -5.55 18.87
C GLN A 201 -10.11 -6.50 17.80
N ILE A 202 -10.73 -5.98 16.73
CA ILE A 202 -11.24 -6.77 15.61
C ILE A 202 -10.07 -7.45 14.89
N ILE A 203 -9.01 -6.70 14.59
CA ILE A 203 -7.80 -7.22 13.94
C ILE A 203 -7.20 -8.38 14.73
N ARG A 204 -7.05 -8.22 16.05
CA ARG A 204 -6.47 -9.26 16.92
C ARG A 204 -7.37 -10.46 17.09
N ASN A 205 -8.67 -10.24 17.29
CA ASN A 205 -9.63 -11.32 17.54
C ASN A 205 -9.80 -12.24 16.33
N LEU A 206 -9.78 -11.67 15.12
CA LEU A 206 -9.93 -12.43 13.88
C LEU A 206 -8.58 -12.86 13.27
N GLY A 207 -7.47 -12.34 13.76
CA GLY A 207 -6.14 -12.63 13.20
C GLY A 207 -5.95 -12.04 11.81
N LEU A 208 -6.55 -10.86 11.55
CA LEU A 208 -6.43 -10.14 10.28
C LEU A 208 -4.99 -9.68 10.07
N ARG A 209 -4.57 -9.63 8.81
CA ARG A 209 -3.23 -9.23 8.38
C ARG A 209 -3.29 -8.08 7.37
N PRO A 210 -2.25 -7.25 7.27
CA PRO A 210 -2.19 -6.25 6.20
C PRO A 210 -2.35 -6.92 4.83
N GLY A 211 -3.11 -6.28 3.94
CA GLY A 211 -3.38 -6.81 2.61
C GLY A 211 -4.54 -7.82 2.53
N ASP A 212 -5.20 -8.16 3.65
CA ASP A 212 -6.45 -8.93 3.57
C ASP A 212 -7.53 -8.11 2.88
N SER A 213 -8.28 -8.72 1.94
CA SER A 213 -9.54 -8.17 1.45
C SER A 213 -10.61 -8.47 2.48
N VAL A 214 -11.26 -7.44 2.98
CA VAL A 214 -12.26 -7.54 4.03
C VAL A 214 -13.59 -7.03 3.52
N LEU A 215 -14.61 -7.89 3.56
CA LEU A 215 -16.00 -7.54 3.36
C LEU A 215 -16.67 -7.47 4.74
N GLY A 216 -17.28 -6.35 5.08
CA GLY A 216 -17.88 -6.18 6.38
C GLY A 216 -18.92 -5.06 6.45
N MET A 217 -19.57 -4.96 7.58
CA MET A 217 -20.57 -3.95 7.87
C MET A 217 -19.94 -2.83 8.69
N VAL A 218 -20.12 -1.60 8.27
CA VAL A 218 -19.75 -0.39 8.98
C VAL A 218 -20.97 0.28 9.59
N GLY A 219 -20.78 0.86 10.75
CA GLY A 219 -21.84 1.63 11.43
C GLY A 219 -21.91 3.07 10.93
N PRO A 220 -22.90 3.83 11.44
CA PRO A 220 -23.02 5.23 11.10
C PRO A 220 -21.78 6.03 11.48
N ALA A 221 -21.41 7.00 10.65
CA ALA A 221 -20.27 7.88 10.89
C ALA A 221 -20.43 8.63 12.23
N ARG A 222 -19.35 8.70 13.00
CA ARG A 222 -19.35 9.44 14.27
C ARG A 222 -19.01 10.92 14.00
N VAL A 223 -19.63 11.82 14.76
CA VAL A 223 -19.44 13.28 14.62
C VAL A 223 -17.97 13.71 14.65
N ASN A 224 -17.09 12.95 15.33
CA ASN A 224 -15.67 13.27 15.48
C ASN A 224 -14.74 12.27 14.78
N SER A 225 -15.23 11.45 13.86
CA SER A 225 -14.41 10.46 13.14
C SER A 225 -14.56 10.68 11.64
N LYS A 226 -13.44 10.77 10.93
CA LYS A 226 -13.42 10.89 9.47
C LYS A 226 -14.05 9.66 8.80
N TYR A 227 -13.81 8.48 9.36
CA TYR A 227 -14.25 7.20 8.78
C TYR A 227 -15.26 6.48 9.67
N PRO A 228 -16.28 5.82 9.09
CA PRO A 228 -17.21 4.98 9.82
C PRO A 228 -16.48 3.76 10.42
N PRO A 229 -16.88 3.30 11.62
CA PRO A 229 -16.26 2.14 12.24
C PRO A 229 -16.75 0.83 11.64
N LEU A 230 -15.84 -0.10 11.34
CA LEU A 230 -16.18 -1.49 11.04
C LEU A 230 -16.71 -2.17 12.29
N LEU A 231 -17.92 -2.72 12.21
CA LEU A 231 -18.60 -3.40 13.31
C LEU A 231 -18.49 -4.91 13.20
N LYS A 232 -18.74 -5.46 12.01
CA LYS A 232 -18.75 -6.90 11.75
C LYS A 232 -18.01 -7.21 10.45
N VAL A 233 -17.15 -8.22 10.48
CA VAL A 233 -16.52 -8.79 9.29
C VAL A 233 -17.38 -9.95 8.82
N THR A 234 -17.71 -9.97 7.54
CA THR A 234 -18.53 -11.01 6.93
C THR A 234 -17.67 -12.02 6.17
N GLN A 235 -16.69 -11.53 5.41
CA GLN A 235 -15.76 -12.36 4.65
C GLN A 235 -14.37 -11.77 4.68
N VAL A 236 -13.37 -12.64 4.55
CA VAL A 236 -11.96 -12.25 4.38
C VAL A 236 -11.38 -13.01 3.21
N ASN A 237 -10.82 -12.28 2.26
CA ASN A 237 -10.24 -12.84 1.02
C ASN A 237 -11.21 -13.74 0.22
N GLY A 238 -12.51 -13.43 0.26
CA GLY A 238 -13.56 -14.22 -0.41
C GLY A 238 -13.96 -15.50 0.32
N GLY A 239 -13.37 -15.79 1.49
CA GLY A 239 -13.70 -16.95 2.32
C GLY A 239 -14.39 -16.57 3.64
N GLU A 240 -14.75 -17.59 4.40
CA GLU A 240 -15.35 -17.43 5.72
C GLU A 240 -14.32 -16.89 6.73
N VAL A 241 -14.83 -16.27 7.80
CA VAL A 241 -13.99 -15.66 8.85
C VAL A 241 -13.36 -16.72 9.77
N GLU A 242 -13.94 -17.91 9.78
CA GLU A 242 -13.51 -19.00 10.64
C GLU A 242 -12.19 -19.61 10.15
N GLY A 243 -11.29 -19.96 11.09
CA GLY A 243 -9.98 -20.55 10.75
C GLY A 243 -8.89 -19.56 10.27
N LEU A 244 -9.17 -18.27 10.18
CA LEU A 244 -8.19 -17.28 9.71
C LEU A 244 -6.88 -17.24 10.52
N LYS A 245 -6.93 -17.60 11.79
CA LYS A 245 -5.73 -17.63 12.67
C LYS A 245 -4.76 -18.72 12.31
N ASP A 246 -5.27 -19.84 11.81
CA ASP A 246 -4.51 -21.07 11.55
C ASP A 246 -3.87 -21.06 10.16
N ARG A 247 -4.18 -20.04 9.31
CA ARG A 247 -3.58 -19.93 7.98
C ARG A 247 -2.05 -19.75 8.06
N PRO A 248 -1.26 -20.40 7.18
CA PRO A 248 0.19 -20.28 7.15
C PRO A 248 0.59 -18.80 6.93
N ARG A 249 1.77 -18.42 7.40
CA ARG A 249 2.33 -17.10 7.12
C ARG A 249 3.26 -17.19 5.93
N PHE A 250 3.27 -16.20 5.08
CA PHE A 250 4.14 -16.13 3.91
C PHE A 250 5.62 -16.42 4.22
N LYS A 251 6.12 -15.96 5.35
CA LYS A 251 7.50 -16.20 5.80
C LYS A 251 7.80 -17.65 6.19
N ASP A 252 6.77 -18.42 6.54
CA ASP A 252 6.89 -19.80 7.02
C ASP A 252 6.72 -20.80 5.86
N LEU A 253 6.40 -20.33 4.64
CA LEU A 253 6.28 -21.15 3.43
C LEU A 253 7.67 -21.46 2.87
N THR A 254 7.87 -22.72 2.40
CA THR A 254 9.15 -23.20 1.86
C THR A 254 9.37 -22.67 0.44
N PRO A 255 10.39 -21.81 0.19
CA PRO A 255 10.67 -21.30 -1.14
C PRO A 255 11.42 -22.31 -1.97
N ILE A 256 11.05 -22.44 -3.24
CA ILE A 256 11.75 -23.23 -4.25
C ILE A 256 12.10 -22.36 -5.47
N PHE A 257 12.97 -22.89 -6.35
CA PHE A 257 13.29 -22.23 -7.61
C PHE A 257 12.09 -22.20 -8.56
N PRO A 258 12.01 -21.20 -9.47
CA PRO A 258 11.03 -21.20 -10.55
C PRO A 258 11.18 -22.44 -11.42
N ASN A 259 10.23 -23.36 -11.38
CA ASN A 259 10.24 -24.64 -12.11
C ASN A 259 9.04 -24.79 -13.06
N GLN A 260 8.14 -23.82 -13.10
CA GLN A 260 6.99 -23.79 -13.98
C GLN A 260 7.04 -22.52 -14.83
N PRO A 261 7.10 -22.62 -16.17
CA PRO A 261 7.16 -21.45 -17.04
C PRO A 261 5.81 -20.74 -17.11
N LEU A 262 5.87 -19.43 -17.18
CA LEU A 262 4.77 -18.56 -17.62
C LEU A 262 4.99 -18.29 -19.10
N THR A 263 4.32 -19.01 -19.99
CA THR A 263 4.47 -18.84 -21.44
C THR A 263 3.98 -17.49 -21.90
N MET A 264 4.82 -16.75 -22.61
CA MET A 264 4.49 -15.41 -23.12
C MET A 264 3.95 -15.42 -24.55
N GLU A 265 4.28 -16.44 -25.35
CA GLU A 265 3.75 -16.58 -26.70
C GLU A 265 2.27 -16.96 -26.67
N HIS A 266 1.41 -16.18 -27.36
CA HIS A 266 -0.04 -16.39 -27.41
C HIS A 266 -0.62 -16.14 -28.81
N GLY A 267 -0.04 -16.76 -29.83
CA GLY A 267 -0.48 -16.65 -31.22
C GLY A 267 0.56 -16.06 -32.14
N LYS A 268 0.22 -15.99 -33.43
CA LYS A 268 1.18 -15.64 -34.52
C LYS A 268 1.76 -14.23 -34.38
N ASP A 269 1.00 -13.29 -33.83
CA ASP A 269 1.39 -11.87 -33.70
C ASP A 269 2.11 -11.56 -32.39
N SER A 270 2.32 -12.58 -31.54
CA SER A 270 2.98 -12.45 -30.23
C SER A 270 4.51 -12.52 -30.37
N ILE A 271 5.10 -11.67 -31.24
CA ILE A 271 6.54 -11.67 -31.50
C ILE A 271 7.35 -11.36 -30.22
N THR A 272 6.89 -10.38 -29.45
CA THR A 272 7.55 -10.00 -28.17
C THR A 272 7.49 -11.17 -27.18
N GLY A 273 6.33 -11.82 -27.01
CA GLY A 273 6.19 -12.99 -26.14
C GLY A 273 7.11 -14.12 -26.54
N ARG A 274 7.14 -14.46 -27.84
CA ARG A 274 8.04 -15.48 -28.38
C ARG A 274 9.53 -15.16 -28.17
N ALA A 275 9.91 -13.90 -28.33
CA ALA A 275 11.29 -13.47 -28.08
C ALA A 275 11.66 -13.65 -26.61
N ILE A 276 10.74 -13.30 -25.69
CA ILE A 276 10.94 -13.49 -24.22
C ILE A 276 11.08 -14.98 -23.92
N ASP A 277 10.19 -15.85 -24.40
CA ASP A 277 10.25 -17.28 -24.15
C ASP A 277 11.54 -17.95 -24.65
N LEU A 278 12.13 -17.43 -25.75
CA LEU A 278 13.37 -17.95 -26.32
C LEU A 278 14.63 -17.47 -25.61
N VAL A 279 14.65 -16.20 -25.14
CA VAL A 279 15.87 -15.55 -24.65
C VAL A 279 15.90 -15.41 -23.14
N ALA A 280 14.76 -15.12 -22.53
CA ALA A 280 14.62 -14.85 -21.11
C ALA A 280 13.28 -15.38 -20.57
N PRO A 281 13.08 -16.72 -20.55
CA PRO A 281 11.83 -17.34 -20.13
C PRO A 281 11.50 -16.98 -18.67
N ILE A 282 10.26 -16.56 -18.43
CA ILE A 282 9.76 -16.17 -17.12
C ILE A 282 9.12 -17.40 -16.45
N GLY A 283 9.48 -17.70 -15.21
CA GLY A 283 8.88 -18.76 -14.42
C GLY A 283 8.05 -18.24 -13.25
N LYS A 284 7.12 -19.06 -12.75
CA LYS A 284 6.38 -18.80 -11.53
C LYS A 284 7.35 -18.65 -10.35
N GLY A 285 7.31 -17.51 -9.64
CA GLY A 285 8.26 -17.18 -8.58
C GLY A 285 9.52 -16.42 -9.02
N GLN A 286 9.60 -16.00 -10.30
CA GLN A 286 10.73 -15.27 -10.86
C GLN A 286 10.87 -13.87 -10.24
N ARG A 287 12.14 -13.44 -10.02
CA ARG A 287 12.52 -12.06 -9.71
C ARG A 287 13.22 -11.46 -10.91
N GLY A 288 12.44 -10.85 -11.82
CA GLY A 288 12.96 -10.32 -13.08
C GLY A 288 13.15 -8.81 -13.04
N LEU A 289 14.23 -8.35 -13.72
CA LEU A 289 14.46 -6.92 -13.99
C LEU A 289 14.47 -6.68 -15.49
N ILE A 290 13.61 -5.77 -15.94
CA ILE A 290 13.64 -5.22 -17.31
C ILE A 290 14.44 -3.94 -17.27
N VAL A 291 15.69 -4.03 -17.70
CA VAL A 291 16.64 -2.92 -17.66
C VAL A 291 16.59 -2.18 -18.96
N SER A 292 16.36 -0.87 -18.92
CA SER A 292 16.31 -0.06 -20.14
C SER A 292 16.67 1.40 -19.87
N PRO A 293 17.27 2.10 -20.86
CA PRO A 293 17.35 3.54 -20.85
C PRO A 293 15.95 4.17 -21.00
N PRO A 294 15.80 5.46 -20.67
CA PRO A 294 14.54 6.17 -20.90
C PRO A 294 14.11 6.11 -22.39
N LYS A 295 12.80 6.02 -22.64
CA LYS A 295 12.18 6.01 -23.98
C LYS A 295 12.54 4.80 -24.87
N ALA A 296 13.06 3.70 -24.31
CA ALA A 296 13.42 2.48 -25.05
C ALA A 296 12.25 1.51 -25.31
N GLY A 297 11.02 1.87 -24.97
CA GLY A 297 9.85 1.02 -25.18
C GLY A 297 9.51 0.09 -24.01
N LYS A 298 10.06 0.36 -22.82
CA LYS A 298 9.81 -0.39 -21.57
C LYS A 298 8.34 -0.67 -21.34
N THR A 299 7.49 0.35 -21.32
CA THR A 299 6.05 0.25 -21.09
C THR A 299 5.35 -0.66 -22.10
N THR A 300 5.79 -0.66 -23.37
CA THR A 300 5.26 -1.56 -24.40
C THR A 300 5.56 -3.02 -24.07
N ILE A 301 6.79 -3.33 -23.64
CA ILE A 301 7.16 -4.70 -23.24
C ILE A 301 6.36 -5.15 -22.03
N LEU A 302 6.21 -4.30 -21.01
CA LEU A 302 5.41 -4.59 -19.82
C LEU A 302 3.96 -4.88 -20.19
N LYS A 303 3.33 -4.08 -21.06
CA LYS A 303 1.97 -4.34 -21.55
C LYS A 303 1.86 -5.69 -22.26
N ARG A 304 2.84 -6.04 -23.11
CA ARG A 304 2.83 -7.33 -23.82
C ARG A 304 2.96 -8.50 -22.85
N ILE A 305 3.80 -8.38 -21.81
CA ILE A 305 3.89 -9.38 -20.72
C ILE A 305 2.55 -9.53 -20.01
N CYS A 306 1.92 -8.42 -19.60
CA CYS A 306 0.60 -8.46 -18.95
C CYS A 306 -0.44 -9.15 -19.83
N GLN A 307 -0.52 -8.80 -21.12
CA GLN A 307 -1.45 -9.40 -22.09
C GLN A 307 -1.20 -10.90 -22.26
N SER A 308 0.06 -11.31 -22.34
CA SER A 308 0.45 -12.71 -22.45
C SER A 308 0.02 -13.52 -21.21
N ILE A 309 0.30 -13.02 -20.02
CA ILE A 309 -0.07 -13.66 -18.76
C ILE A 309 -1.58 -13.82 -18.67
N THR A 310 -2.35 -12.75 -18.89
CA THR A 310 -3.82 -12.82 -18.80
C THR A 310 -4.47 -13.68 -19.88
N THR A 311 -3.80 -13.90 -21.01
CA THR A 311 -4.29 -14.76 -22.07
C THR A 311 -3.99 -16.23 -21.83
N ASN A 312 -2.75 -16.53 -21.41
CA ASN A 312 -2.26 -17.91 -21.26
C ASN A 312 -2.53 -18.49 -19.87
N ASN A 313 -2.59 -17.63 -18.83
CA ASN A 313 -2.74 -18.00 -17.43
C ASN A 313 -3.85 -17.17 -16.76
N PRO A 314 -5.13 -17.37 -17.15
CA PRO A 314 -6.25 -16.59 -16.62
C PRO A 314 -6.49 -16.81 -15.11
N GLU A 315 -5.95 -17.88 -14.54
CA GLU A 315 -6.00 -18.20 -13.12
C GLU A 315 -5.04 -17.34 -12.27
N VAL A 316 -4.05 -16.71 -12.90
CA VAL A 316 -3.02 -15.92 -12.22
C VAL A 316 -3.57 -14.54 -11.85
N HIS A 317 -3.38 -14.15 -10.61
CA HIS A 317 -3.70 -12.79 -10.17
C HIS A 317 -2.62 -11.82 -10.63
N LEU A 318 -2.95 -10.99 -11.61
CA LEU A 318 -2.04 -9.98 -12.17
C LEU A 318 -2.27 -8.62 -11.51
N PHE A 319 -1.20 -8.09 -10.91
CA PHE A 319 -1.12 -6.70 -10.44
C PHE A 319 -0.14 -5.92 -11.31
N CYS A 320 -0.54 -4.72 -11.72
CA CYS A 320 0.34 -3.76 -12.37
C CYS A 320 0.47 -2.54 -11.45
N LEU A 321 1.63 -2.41 -10.80
CA LEU A 321 1.93 -1.31 -9.88
C LEU A 321 2.75 -0.25 -10.59
N LEU A 322 2.15 0.93 -10.75
CA LEU A 322 2.75 2.10 -11.40
C LEU A 322 3.12 3.13 -10.32
N VAL A 323 4.40 3.43 -10.19
CA VAL A 323 4.92 4.32 -9.15
C VAL A 323 5.58 5.53 -9.79
N ASP A 324 5.12 6.73 -9.44
CA ASP A 324 5.63 8.00 -9.96
C ASP A 324 5.55 8.07 -11.50
N GLU A 325 4.53 7.42 -12.10
CA GLU A 325 4.24 7.45 -13.54
C GLU A 325 3.18 8.50 -13.88
N ARG A 326 3.02 8.79 -15.17
CA ARG A 326 2.09 9.82 -15.64
C ARG A 326 0.66 9.31 -15.66
N PRO A 327 -0.35 10.16 -15.34
CA PRO A 327 -1.77 9.78 -15.38
C PRO A 327 -2.22 9.19 -16.71
N GLU A 328 -1.70 9.72 -17.84
CA GLU A 328 -2.02 9.20 -19.18
C GLU A 328 -1.45 7.78 -19.41
N GLU A 329 -0.28 7.45 -18.83
CA GLU A 329 0.29 6.11 -18.91
C GLU A 329 -0.49 5.12 -18.04
N VAL A 330 -1.01 5.58 -16.91
CA VAL A 330 -1.91 4.80 -16.04
C VAL A 330 -3.19 4.44 -16.79
N THR A 331 -3.88 5.42 -17.36
CA THR A 331 -5.11 5.21 -18.14
C THR A 331 -4.89 4.27 -19.33
N ASP A 332 -3.76 4.42 -20.01
CA ASP A 332 -3.40 3.55 -21.14
C ASP A 332 -3.14 2.10 -20.68
N MET A 333 -2.52 1.91 -19.51
CA MET A 333 -2.32 0.59 -18.91
C MET A 333 -3.66 -0.04 -18.52
N GLU A 334 -4.53 0.68 -17.81
CA GLU A 334 -5.87 0.23 -17.40
C GLU A 334 -6.73 -0.25 -18.58
N ARG A 335 -6.65 0.47 -19.71
CA ARG A 335 -7.37 0.11 -20.94
C ARG A 335 -6.77 -1.06 -21.69
N SER A 336 -5.49 -1.34 -21.48
CA SER A 336 -4.71 -2.30 -22.28
C SER A 336 -4.63 -3.68 -21.66
N ILE A 337 -4.82 -3.82 -20.35
CA ILE A 337 -4.62 -5.09 -19.63
C ILE A 337 -5.87 -5.53 -18.87
N LYS A 338 -6.02 -6.85 -18.71
CA LYS A 338 -7.04 -7.46 -17.86
C LYS A 338 -6.37 -7.86 -16.53
N GLY A 339 -6.28 -6.94 -15.59
CA GLY A 339 -5.63 -7.16 -14.29
C GLY A 339 -5.90 -5.99 -13.36
N THR A 340 -5.42 -6.05 -12.14
CA THR A 340 -5.55 -4.96 -11.18
C THR A 340 -4.44 -3.96 -11.43
N VAL A 341 -4.78 -2.78 -11.94
CA VAL A 341 -3.84 -1.66 -12.07
C VAL A 341 -3.91 -0.83 -10.79
N VAL A 342 -2.78 -0.65 -10.15
CA VAL A 342 -2.62 0.18 -8.96
C VAL A 342 -1.59 1.24 -9.28
N ALA A 343 -1.96 2.49 -9.11
CA ALA A 343 -1.09 3.60 -9.48
C ALA A 343 -0.98 4.65 -8.37
N SER A 344 0.21 5.19 -8.23
CA SER A 344 0.46 6.42 -7.50
C SER A 344 1.26 7.33 -8.42
N THR A 345 0.58 8.33 -8.98
CA THR A 345 1.08 9.20 -10.03
C THR A 345 2.07 10.26 -9.51
N PHE A 346 2.85 10.86 -10.40
CA PHE A 346 3.95 11.77 -10.06
C PHE A 346 3.53 13.04 -9.28
N ASP A 347 2.26 13.39 -9.36
CA ASP A 347 1.65 14.51 -8.63
C ASP A 347 1.38 14.22 -7.14
N MET A 348 1.56 12.95 -6.73
CA MET A 348 1.36 12.54 -5.34
C MET A 348 2.65 12.60 -4.51
N PRO A 349 2.54 12.81 -3.18
CA PRO A 349 3.68 12.76 -2.27
C PRO A 349 4.40 11.41 -2.28
N ALA A 350 5.71 11.41 -1.99
CA ALA A 350 6.54 10.21 -1.98
C ALA A 350 6.05 9.14 -0.98
N GLU A 351 5.45 9.57 0.14
CA GLU A 351 4.86 8.69 1.14
C GLU A 351 3.73 7.84 0.54
N ASN A 352 2.91 8.39 -0.36
CA ASN A 352 1.84 7.64 -1.01
C ASN A 352 2.39 6.52 -1.89
N HIS A 353 3.50 6.77 -2.61
CA HIS A 353 4.16 5.74 -3.42
C HIS A 353 4.62 4.55 -2.55
N THR A 354 5.16 4.83 -1.36
CA THR A 354 5.62 3.79 -0.45
C THR A 354 4.46 3.01 0.17
N VAL A 355 3.42 3.71 0.64
CA VAL A 355 2.24 3.09 1.26
C VAL A 355 1.50 2.17 0.28
N VAL A 356 1.26 2.63 -0.95
CA VAL A 356 0.59 1.84 -1.99
C VAL A 356 1.40 0.60 -2.33
N SER A 357 2.72 0.73 -2.51
CA SER A 357 3.58 -0.41 -2.84
C SER A 357 3.62 -1.45 -1.71
N GLU A 358 3.68 -1.02 -0.45
CA GLU A 358 3.61 -1.92 0.70
C GLU A 358 2.28 -2.66 0.77
N LEU A 359 1.16 -1.98 0.51
CA LEU A 359 -0.15 -2.60 0.56
C LEU A 359 -0.36 -3.60 -0.56
N VAL A 360 0.13 -3.30 -1.79
CA VAL A 360 0.07 -4.23 -2.93
C VAL A 360 0.89 -5.49 -2.65
N ILE A 361 2.12 -5.37 -2.15
CA ILE A 361 2.93 -6.56 -1.87
C ILE A 361 2.36 -7.39 -0.71
N GLU A 362 1.76 -6.75 0.30
CA GLU A 362 1.08 -7.47 1.37
C GLU A 362 -0.18 -8.18 0.83
N ARG A 363 -0.95 -7.55 -0.07
CA ARG A 363 -2.08 -8.22 -0.77
C ARG A 363 -1.62 -9.43 -1.56
N ALA A 364 -0.57 -9.28 -2.35
CA ALA A 364 0.02 -10.39 -3.11
C ALA A 364 0.42 -11.57 -2.20
N LYS A 365 1.05 -11.29 -1.06
CA LYS A 365 1.40 -12.33 -0.07
C LYS A 365 0.17 -13.03 0.51
N ARG A 366 -0.94 -12.31 0.74
CA ARG A 366 -2.19 -12.94 1.23
C ARG A 366 -2.76 -13.94 0.23
N LEU A 367 -2.72 -13.60 -1.06
CA LEU A 367 -3.16 -14.50 -2.13
C LEU A 367 -2.27 -15.76 -2.20
N VAL A 368 -0.95 -15.60 -2.11
CA VAL A 368 -0.01 -16.74 -2.10
C VAL A 368 -0.18 -17.63 -0.87
N GLU A 369 -0.48 -17.05 0.31
CA GLU A 369 -0.80 -17.83 1.52
C GLU A 369 -2.03 -18.74 1.34
N MET A 370 -2.91 -18.39 0.38
CA MET A 370 -4.08 -19.19 -0.01
C MET A 370 -3.78 -20.18 -1.17
N GLY A 371 -2.52 -20.33 -1.55
CA GLY A 371 -2.11 -21.23 -2.62
C GLY A 371 -2.30 -20.68 -4.03
N GLN A 372 -2.51 -19.38 -4.19
CA GLN A 372 -2.74 -18.76 -5.49
C GLN A 372 -1.46 -18.26 -6.14
N ASP A 373 -1.43 -18.25 -7.46
CA ASP A 373 -0.34 -17.68 -8.24
C ASP A 373 -0.56 -16.20 -8.49
N VAL A 374 0.46 -15.41 -8.17
CA VAL A 374 0.40 -13.95 -8.28
C VAL A 374 1.57 -13.44 -9.10
N VAL A 375 1.29 -12.53 -10.03
CA VAL A 375 2.30 -11.78 -10.77
C VAL A 375 2.15 -10.29 -10.46
N VAL A 376 3.25 -9.66 -10.06
CA VAL A 376 3.33 -8.21 -9.86
C VAL A 376 4.28 -7.64 -10.91
N ILE A 377 3.76 -6.79 -11.77
CA ILE A 377 4.54 -5.96 -12.68
C ILE A 377 4.74 -4.61 -12.02
N LEU A 378 5.99 -4.20 -11.83
CA LEU A 378 6.35 -2.91 -11.19
C LEU A 378 7.01 -1.96 -12.19
N ASP A 379 6.40 -0.85 -12.44
CA ASP A 379 6.96 0.25 -13.21
C ASP A 379 7.05 1.53 -12.35
N SER A 380 8.20 1.92 -11.78
CA SER A 380 9.50 1.27 -11.86
C SER A 380 10.12 1.13 -10.46
N ILE A 381 11.02 0.15 -10.29
CA ILE A 381 11.75 -0.03 -9.02
C ILE A 381 12.70 1.13 -8.73
N THR A 382 13.23 1.76 -9.76
CA THR A 382 14.09 2.96 -9.64
C THR A 382 13.33 4.11 -8.99
N ARG A 383 12.11 4.38 -9.47
CA ARG A 383 11.24 5.43 -8.89
C ARG A 383 10.76 5.07 -7.50
N LEU A 384 10.42 3.80 -7.25
CA LEU A 384 10.06 3.32 -5.91
C LEU A 384 11.22 3.54 -4.92
N ALA A 385 12.45 3.23 -5.29
CA ALA A 385 13.62 3.45 -4.46
C ALA A 385 13.87 4.94 -4.19
N ARG A 386 13.66 5.81 -5.18
CA ARG A 386 13.69 7.27 -5.01
C ARG A 386 12.63 7.76 -4.02
N ALA A 387 11.39 7.23 -4.12
CA ALA A 387 10.32 7.57 -3.20
C ALA A 387 10.66 7.19 -1.76
N TYR A 388 11.22 6.01 -1.54
CA TYR A 388 11.69 5.61 -0.21
C TYR A 388 12.83 6.50 0.31
N ASN A 389 13.74 6.94 -0.57
CA ASN A 389 14.81 7.85 -0.21
C ASN A 389 14.31 9.23 0.26
N LEU A 390 13.14 9.65 -0.22
CA LEU A 390 12.48 10.89 0.22
C LEU A 390 11.61 10.69 1.46
N ALA A 391 10.89 9.56 1.55
CA ALA A 391 9.89 9.31 2.58
C ALA A 391 10.48 8.82 3.92
N ILE A 392 11.64 8.15 3.90
CA ILE A 392 12.25 7.60 5.12
C ILE A 392 13.13 8.66 5.79
N PRO A 393 13.08 8.80 7.13
CA PRO A 393 14.00 9.64 7.86
C PRO A 393 15.46 9.26 7.59
N ALA A 394 16.31 10.25 7.35
CA ALA A 394 17.72 10.04 7.02
C ALA A 394 18.44 9.26 8.11
N SER A 395 19.09 8.15 7.76
CA SER A 395 19.89 7.34 8.67
C SER A 395 21.28 7.93 8.94
N GLY A 396 21.70 8.91 8.12
CA GLY A 396 23.03 9.52 8.15
C GLY A 396 24.10 8.70 7.41
N ARG A 397 23.75 7.55 6.82
CA ARG A 397 24.67 6.71 6.03
C ARG A 397 24.35 6.87 4.55
N ILE A 398 24.89 7.92 3.96
CA ILE A 398 24.64 8.27 2.57
C ILE A 398 25.67 7.56 1.67
N LEU A 399 25.17 6.82 0.68
CA LEU A 399 25.93 6.22 -0.41
C LEU A 399 26.25 7.28 -1.48
N SER A 400 27.10 6.93 -2.46
CA SER A 400 27.31 7.78 -3.64
C SER A 400 25.98 8.08 -4.33
N GLY A 401 25.83 9.25 -4.94
CA GLY A 401 24.57 9.65 -5.58
C GLY A 401 23.47 10.12 -4.64
N GLY A 402 23.75 10.29 -3.33
CA GLY A 402 22.78 10.84 -2.36
C GLY A 402 21.73 9.84 -1.90
N VAL A 403 21.97 8.54 -2.02
CA VAL A 403 21.06 7.47 -1.57
C VAL A 403 21.35 7.14 -0.13
N ASP A 404 20.33 7.20 0.74
CA ASP A 404 20.44 6.68 2.10
C ASP A 404 20.41 5.14 2.08
N SER A 405 21.37 4.51 2.77
CA SER A 405 21.48 3.04 2.81
C SER A 405 20.23 2.35 3.38
N ALA A 406 19.50 3.01 4.29
CA ALA A 406 18.26 2.47 4.86
C ALA A 406 17.10 2.52 3.87
N ALA A 407 17.10 3.48 2.94
CA ALA A 407 16.03 3.65 1.95
C ALA A 407 15.99 2.53 0.91
N LEU A 408 17.08 1.83 0.69
CA LEU A 408 17.14 0.70 -0.26
C LEU A 408 16.57 -0.61 0.31
N TYR A 409 16.47 -0.73 1.62
CA TYR A 409 16.01 -1.98 2.26
C TYR A 409 14.56 -2.35 1.93
N PRO A 410 13.55 -1.44 2.04
CA PRO A 410 12.17 -1.78 1.71
C PRO A 410 11.96 -2.20 0.25
N PRO A 411 12.47 -1.48 -0.78
CA PRO A 411 12.32 -1.93 -2.17
C PRO A 411 13.06 -3.25 -2.44
N LYS A 412 14.23 -3.51 -1.81
CA LYS A 412 14.89 -4.83 -1.86
C LYS A 412 14.02 -5.93 -1.26
N LYS A 413 13.38 -5.66 -0.12
CA LYS A 413 12.44 -6.59 0.51
C LYS A 413 11.22 -6.82 -0.38
N PHE A 414 10.75 -5.80 -1.11
CA PHE A 414 9.68 -5.92 -2.08
C PHE A 414 10.06 -6.90 -3.19
N LEU A 415 11.12 -6.64 -3.94
CA LEU A 415 11.58 -7.52 -5.01
C LEU A 415 11.97 -8.91 -4.50
N GLY A 416 12.64 -8.99 -3.35
CA GLY A 416 13.05 -10.22 -2.69
C GLY A 416 11.90 -11.08 -2.15
N ALA A 417 10.67 -10.56 -2.12
CA ALA A 417 9.50 -11.35 -1.76
C ALA A 417 9.14 -12.39 -2.84
N ALA A 418 9.51 -12.17 -4.10
CA ALA A 418 9.23 -13.09 -5.19
C ALA A 418 9.86 -14.45 -4.95
N ARG A 419 9.03 -15.51 -4.99
CA ARG A 419 9.42 -16.92 -4.80
C ARG A 419 8.34 -17.84 -5.29
N ASN A 420 8.72 -19.03 -5.71
CA ASN A 420 7.82 -20.15 -5.87
C ASN A 420 7.74 -20.91 -4.55
N ILE A 421 6.58 -21.47 -4.21
CA ILE A 421 6.33 -22.15 -2.94
C ILE A 421 6.12 -23.63 -3.18
N GLU A 422 6.79 -24.46 -2.40
CA GLU A 422 6.62 -25.91 -2.43
C GLU A 422 5.19 -26.30 -2.04
N ASN A 423 4.50 -27.01 -2.93
CA ASN A 423 3.10 -27.42 -2.76
C ASN A 423 2.12 -26.26 -2.50
N GLY A 424 2.41 -25.07 -3.00
CA GLY A 424 1.61 -23.87 -2.81
C GLY A 424 1.54 -23.01 -4.06
N GLY A 425 1.14 -21.74 -3.88
CA GLY A 425 1.14 -20.75 -4.94
C GLY A 425 2.51 -20.17 -5.22
N SER A 426 2.56 -19.12 -6.02
CA SER A 426 3.80 -18.42 -6.36
C SER A 426 3.63 -16.90 -6.34
N LEU A 427 4.71 -16.20 -6.05
CA LEU A 427 4.81 -14.75 -6.22
C LEU A 427 5.92 -14.45 -7.23
N THR A 428 5.53 -14.00 -8.41
CA THR A 428 6.43 -13.54 -9.47
C THR A 428 6.47 -12.02 -9.48
N ILE A 429 7.65 -11.41 -9.51
CA ILE A 429 7.79 -9.96 -9.60
C ILE A 429 8.70 -9.62 -10.78
N ILE A 430 8.17 -8.87 -11.73
CA ILE A 430 8.90 -8.32 -12.86
C ILE A 430 8.91 -6.81 -12.72
N ALA A 431 10.07 -6.25 -12.44
CA ALA A 431 10.23 -4.82 -12.22
C ALA A 431 11.03 -4.18 -13.34
N SER A 432 10.65 -2.98 -13.75
CA SER A 432 11.48 -2.19 -14.64
C SER A 432 12.52 -1.40 -13.85
N ALA A 433 13.74 -1.34 -14.38
CA ALA A 433 14.83 -0.54 -13.83
C ALA A 433 15.34 0.43 -14.90
N LEU A 434 15.55 1.67 -14.53
CA LEU A 434 16.08 2.71 -15.40
C LEU A 434 17.60 2.77 -15.30
N VAL A 435 18.27 2.79 -16.44
CA VAL A 435 19.72 2.99 -16.58
C VAL A 435 20.00 4.13 -17.55
N ASP A 436 21.24 4.61 -17.61
CA ASP A 436 21.68 5.67 -18.52
C ASP A 436 20.84 6.96 -18.43
N THR A 437 20.35 7.26 -17.24
CA THR A 437 19.57 8.49 -16.97
C THR A 437 20.47 9.71 -16.72
N GLY A 438 21.78 9.52 -16.62
CA GLY A 438 22.73 10.55 -16.16
C GLY A 438 22.69 10.82 -14.65
N SER A 439 21.86 10.11 -13.90
CA SER A 439 21.73 10.24 -12.45
C SER A 439 22.60 9.20 -11.73
N LYS A 440 23.57 9.66 -10.93
CA LYS A 440 24.37 8.78 -10.06
C LYS A 440 23.53 8.03 -9.04
N MET A 441 22.40 8.57 -8.65
CA MET A 441 21.42 7.89 -7.77
C MET A 441 20.88 6.63 -8.45
N ASP A 442 20.48 6.71 -9.72
CA ASP A 442 19.92 5.58 -10.45
C ASP A 442 20.95 4.48 -10.70
N GLU A 443 22.20 4.86 -10.96
CA GLU A 443 23.31 3.90 -11.08
C GLU A 443 23.49 3.10 -9.80
N VAL A 444 23.51 3.76 -8.63
CA VAL A 444 23.61 3.09 -7.33
C VAL A 444 22.40 2.21 -7.08
N ILE A 445 21.19 2.70 -7.34
CA ILE A 445 19.96 1.93 -7.21
C ILE A 445 20.05 0.68 -8.09
N PHE A 446 20.40 0.81 -9.36
CA PHE A 446 20.50 -0.33 -10.28
C PHE A 446 21.53 -1.36 -9.79
N GLU A 447 22.74 -0.95 -9.41
CA GLU A 447 23.77 -1.87 -8.91
C GLU A 447 23.33 -2.64 -7.67
N GLU A 448 22.57 -1.99 -6.78
CA GLU A 448 22.03 -2.61 -5.58
C GLU A 448 20.88 -3.64 -5.84
N PHE A 449 20.13 -3.45 -6.94
CA PHE A 449 19.05 -4.39 -7.31
C PHE A 449 19.48 -5.49 -8.27
N LYS A 450 20.51 -5.27 -9.06
CA LYS A 450 21.09 -6.22 -10.01
C LYS A 450 21.42 -7.58 -9.34
N GLY A 451 21.94 -7.55 -8.11
CA GLY A 451 22.22 -8.76 -7.34
C GLY A 451 20.99 -9.40 -6.66
N THR A 452 19.85 -8.71 -6.62
CA THR A 452 18.61 -9.22 -6.00
C THR A 452 17.76 -10.00 -6.99
N GLY A 453 17.76 -9.61 -8.25
CA GLY A 453 17.12 -10.32 -9.34
C GLY A 453 17.77 -11.69 -9.59
N ASN A 454 17.01 -12.62 -10.18
CA ASN A 454 17.52 -13.89 -10.71
C ASN A 454 17.31 -14.00 -12.24
N MET A 455 16.85 -12.90 -12.87
CA MET A 455 16.73 -12.73 -14.31
C MET A 455 16.83 -11.25 -14.65
#